data_cd7c603fe391a9fa40e200df5653e048
#
_entry.id   cd7c603fe391a9fa40e200df5653e048
#
_cell.length_a   1.000
_cell.length_b   1.000
_cell.length_c   1.000
_cell.angle_alpha   90.00
_cell.angle_beta   90.00
_cell.angle_gamma   90.00
#
_symmetry.space_group_name_H-M   'P 1'
#
loop_
_entity.id
_entity.type
_entity.pdbx_description
1 polymer ?
#
loop_
_entity_poly.entity_id
_entity_poly.type
_entity_poly.pdbx_seq_one_letter_code
_entity_poly.pdbx_strand_id
1 'polypeptide(L)'
;MRGSRINGYIGEFKSSFLSCEKDTEAIIRKLFVDSKPYSDMLKRLLLINTKDCLTDLTNPVYLEKIKKTSIQDLRDKGYVRLEPKILMGENEEVKSYIRLAFDHFTPSRNDYFRDCIIEIDILCHPEYWDIGNFRQRPIKIAGYIDGILNNNKLSGIGTLNFAGMNELVLDENLCGYCLMYTATHGNDDIIEE
;
A
#
# COMPACT_ATOMS: atom_id res chain seq x y z
N MET A 1 -12.94 -26.91 -23.91
CA MET A 1 -12.04 -25.93 -23.29
C MET A 1 -10.85 -25.75 -24.21
N ARG A 2 -10.51 -24.51 -24.58
CA ARG A 2 -9.33 -24.25 -25.41
C ARG A 2 -8.18 -23.92 -24.49
N GLY A 3 -7.16 -24.77 -24.45
CA GLY A 3 -5.93 -24.48 -23.69
C GLY A 3 -5.16 -23.30 -24.30
N SER A 4 -4.63 -22.48 -23.47
CA SER A 4 -3.71 -21.41 -23.87
C SER A 4 -2.31 -21.98 -24.15
N ARG A 5 -1.58 -21.39 -25.07
CA ARG A 5 -0.19 -21.75 -25.33
C ARG A 5 0.72 -20.76 -24.60
N ILE A 6 1.56 -21.29 -23.75
CA ILE A 6 2.63 -20.52 -23.11
C ILE A 6 3.94 -21.18 -23.50
N ASN A 7 4.83 -20.45 -24.15
CA ASN A 7 6.16 -20.94 -24.55
C ASN A 7 6.13 -22.30 -25.31
N GLY A 8 5.16 -22.48 -26.20
CA GLY A 8 5.01 -23.70 -26.96
C GLY A 8 4.26 -24.85 -26.25
N TYR A 9 3.90 -24.70 -25.00
CA TYR A 9 3.07 -25.64 -24.26
C TYR A 9 1.58 -25.30 -24.43
N ILE A 10 0.75 -26.34 -24.61
CA ILE A 10 -0.70 -26.19 -24.62
C ILE A 10 -1.20 -26.60 -23.24
N GLY A 11 -1.80 -25.67 -22.50
CA GLY A 11 -2.39 -25.94 -21.18
C GLY A 11 -3.28 -24.79 -20.75
N GLU A 12 -4.18 -25.05 -19.83
CA GLU A 12 -4.86 -24.00 -19.08
C GLU A 12 -3.95 -23.65 -17.89
N PHE A 13 -3.50 -22.41 -17.84
CA PHE A 13 -2.76 -21.91 -16.69
C PHE A 13 -3.57 -20.77 -16.06
N LYS A 14 -4.00 -20.99 -14.83
CA LYS A 14 -4.78 -20.03 -14.05
C LYS A 14 -4.16 -19.90 -12.68
N SER A 15 -3.89 -18.69 -12.25
CA SER A 15 -3.39 -18.45 -10.91
C SER A 15 -3.77 -17.07 -10.40
N SER A 16 -4.39 -17.01 -9.24
CA SER A 16 -4.66 -15.75 -8.55
C SER A 16 -3.39 -15.05 -8.07
N PHE A 17 -2.27 -15.76 -7.94
CA PHE A 17 -1.00 -15.14 -7.52
C PHE A 17 -0.39 -14.24 -8.60
N LEU A 18 -0.67 -14.51 -9.87
CA LEU A 18 -0.15 -13.69 -10.97
C LEU A 18 -0.89 -12.35 -11.10
N SER A 19 -2.11 -12.26 -10.60
CA SER A 19 -2.83 -10.98 -10.55
C SER A 19 -2.34 -10.05 -9.44
N CYS A 20 -1.63 -10.56 -8.42
CA CYS A 20 -1.17 -9.75 -7.30
C CYS A 20 -0.29 -8.55 -7.71
N GLU A 21 0.46 -8.67 -8.80
CA GLU A 21 1.28 -7.55 -9.31
C GLU A 21 0.40 -6.40 -9.83
N LYS A 22 -0.63 -6.74 -10.62
CA LYS A 22 -1.62 -5.76 -11.13
C LYS A 22 -2.42 -5.14 -9.99
N ASP A 23 -2.77 -5.96 -9.01
CA ASP A 23 -3.52 -5.55 -7.84
C ASP A 23 -2.70 -4.62 -6.94
N THR A 24 -1.41 -4.94 -6.77
CA THR A 24 -0.44 -4.07 -6.10
C THR A 24 -0.38 -2.70 -6.78
N GLU A 25 -0.26 -2.67 -8.11
CA GLU A 25 -0.25 -1.43 -8.88
C GLU A 25 -1.56 -0.65 -8.69
N ALA A 26 -2.70 -1.33 -8.77
CA ALA A 26 -4.01 -0.71 -8.59
C ALA A 26 -4.16 -0.07 -7.21
N ILE A 27 -3.75 -0.76 -6.14
CA ILE A 27 -3.78 -0.23 -4.78
C ILE A 27 -2.86 1.00 -4.66
N ILE A 28 -1.62 0.90 -5.13
CA ILE A 28 -0.64 1.99 -5.03
C ILE A 28 -1.10 3.20 -5.84
N ARG A 29 -1.64 3.01 -7.04
CA ARG A 29 -2.21 4.11 -7.82
C ARG A 29 -3.39 4.76 -7.10
N LYS A 30 -4.28 3.95 -6.53
CA LYS A 30 -5.42 4.46 -5.77
C LYS A 30 -4.97 5.31 -4.58
N LEU A 31 -3.94 4.87 -3.84
CA LEU A 31 -3.40 5.59 -2.70
C LEU A 31 -2.71 6.90 -3.09
N PHE A 32 -1.92 6.92 -4.16
CA PHE A 32 -0.99 8.02 -4.42
C PHE A 32 -1.31 8.90 -5.64
N VAL A 33 -2.30 8.53 -6.46
CA VAL A 33 -2.65 9.25 -7.69
C VAL A 33 -4.14 9.59 -7.76
N ASP A 34 -4.98 8.55 -7.65
CA ASP A 34 -6.38 8.64 -8.10
C ASP A 34 -7.35 9.21 -7.06
N SER A 35 -6.89 9.41 -5.82
CA SER A 35 -7.74 9.81 -4.68
C SER A 35 -7.43 11.22 -4.14
N LYS A 36 -7.12 12.17 -5.02
CA LYS A 36 -6.87 13.56 -4.61
C LYS A 36 -8.10 14.19 -3.94
N PRO A 37 -7.92 15.03 -2.92
CA PRO A 37 -6.65 15.53 -2.36
C PRO A 37 -5.98 14.59 -1.34
N TYR A 38 -6.62 13.47 -1.00
CA TYR A 38 -6.14 12.55 0.06
C TYR A 38 -4.79 11.91 -0.30
N SER A 39 -4.56 11.61 -1.58
CA SER A 39 -3.27 11.12 -2.08
C SER A 39 -2.13 12.10 -1.80
N ASP A 40 -2.37 13.40 -1.97
CA ASP A 40 -1.37 14.44 -1.69
C ASP A 40 -1.11 14.57 -0.19
N MET A 41 -2.12 14.39 0.66
CA MET A 41 -1.97 14.38 2.11
C MET A 41 -1.19 13.15 2.59
N LEU A 42 -1.44 11.98 2.00
CA LEU A 42 -0.68 10.77 2.28
C LEU A 42 0.80 10.93 1.91
N LYS A 43 1.09 11.42 0.69
CA LYS A 43 2.45 11.77 0.27
C LYS A 43 3.12 12.75 1.24
N ARG A 44 2.40 13.76 1.69
CA ARG A 44 2.90 14.77 2.63
C ARG A 44 3.36 14.13 3.94
N LEU A 45 2.57 13.24 4.51
CA LEU A 45 2.90 12.53 5.76
C LEU A 45 4.12 11.63 5.63
N LEU A 46 4.36 11.05 4.44
CA LEU A 46 5.52 10.21 4.19
C LEU A 46 6.79 11.02 3.90
N LEU A 47 6.68 12.11 3.14
CA LEU A 47 7.82 12.85 2.60
C LEU A 47 8.33 13.96 3.52
N ILE A 48 7.45 14.53 4.39
CA ILE A 48 7.78 15.69 5.21
C ILE A 48 7.92 15.28 6.68
N ASN A 49 9.16 15.13 7.12
CA ASN A 49 9.50 14.71 8.46
C ASN A 49 9.58 15.90 9.43
N THR A 50 8.45 16.62 9.59
CA THR A 50 8.35 17.77 10.51
C THR A 50 7.05 17.69 11.29
N LYS A 51 6.98 18.34 12.46
CA LYS A 51 5.77 18.40 13.28
C LYS A 51 4.66 19.23 12.64
N ASP A 52 5.02 20.18 11.80
CA ASP A 52 4.11 21.11 11.12
C ASP A 52 3.62 20.60 9.75
N CYS A 53 3.96 19.38 9.40
CA CYS A 53 3.62 18.82 8.06
C CYS A 53 2.15 18.94 7.68
N LEU A 54 1.22 19.00 8.64
CA LEU A 54 -0.21 19.17 8.42
C LEU A 54 -0.75 20.55 8.76
N THR A 55 0.06 21.46 9.31
CA THR A 55 -0.39 22.80 9.68
C THR A 55 -0.07 23.83 8.60
N ASP A 56 1.06 23.72 7.93
CA ASP A 56 1.45 24.59 6.82
C ASP A 56 1.13 23.91 5.47
N LEU A 57 -0.14 23.88 5.12
CA LEU A 57 -0.61 23.26 3.87
C LEU A 57 -0.23 24.06 2.62
N THR A 58 0.09 25.32 2.76
CA THR A 58 0.41 26.24 1.67
C THR A 58 1.91 26.36 1.40
N ASN A 59 2.74 25.74 2.19
CA ASN A 59 4.19 25.78 2.04
C ASN A 59 4.64 25.38 0.63
N PRO A 60 5.24 26.30 -0.16
CA PRO A 60 5.55 26.04 -1.55
C PRO A 60 6.59 24.93 -1.74
N VAL A 61 7.54 24.81 -0.80
CA VAL A 61 8.57 23.76 -0.83
C VAL A 61 7.94 22.38 -0.66
N TYR A 62 7.00 22.25 0.27
CA TYR A 62 6.29 20.99 0.51
C TYR A 62 5.40 20.63 -0.67
N LEU A 63 4.66 21.60 -1.21
CA LEU A 63 3.81 21.40 -2.38
C LEU A 63 4.61 20.98 -3.61
N GLU A 64 5.76 21.59 -3.83
CA GLU A 64 6.66 21.23 -4.93
C GLU A 64 7.20 19.81 -4.77
N LYS A 65 7.66 19.44 -3.56
CA LYS A 65 8.15 18.08 -3.25
C LYS A 65 7.08 17.03 -3.53
N ILE A 66 5.84 17.27 -3.05
CA ILE A 66 4.71 16.36 -3.25
C ILE A 66 4.36 16.20 -4.74
N LYS A 67 4.32 17.29 -5.50
CA LYS A 67 3.99 17.28 -6.92
C LYS A 67 5.05 16.57 -7.77
N LYS A 68 6.33 16.79 -7.45
CA LYS A 68 7.45 16.20 -8.19
C LYS A 68 7.68 14.72 -7.90
N THR A 69 7.24 14.23 -6.73
CA THR A 69 7.47 12.83 -6.34
C THR A 69 6.48 11.91 -7.04
N SER A 70 6.99 11.10 -7.94
CA SER A 70 6.26 10.05 -8.64
C SER A 70 6.06 8.80 -7.74
N ILE A 71 5.24 7.85 -8.20
CA ILE A 71 5.13 6.52 -7.55
C ILE A 71 6.49 5.81 -7.56
N GLN A 72 7.20 5.90 -8.68
CA GLN A 72 8.52 5.28 -8.81
C GLN A 72 9.52 5.86 -7.80
N ASP A 73 9.53 7.19 -7.63
CA ASP A 73 10.36 7.83 -6.59
C ASP A 73 10.01 7.37 -5.18
N LEU A 74 8.72 7.13 -4.88
CA LEU A 74 8.31 6.62 -3.58
C LEU A 74 8.84 5.22 -3.33
N ARG A 75 8.89 4.37 -4.35
CA ARG A 75 9.44 3.02 -4.27
C ARG A 75 10.97 3.04 -4.19
N ASP A 76 11.62 3.72 -5.11
CA ASP A 76 13.09 3.76 -5.22
C ASP A 76 13.74 4.34 -3.95
N LYS A 77 13.06 5.29 -3.31
CA LYS A 77 13.50 5.89 -2.04
C LYS A 77 13.04 5.12 -0.80
N GLY A 78 12.26 4.04 -0.95
CA GLY A 78 11.82 3.18 0.15
C GLY A 78 10.67 3.71 1.01
N TYR A 79 9.92 4.73 0.52
CA TYR A 79 8.67 5.16 1.19
C TYR A 79 7.51 4.18 0.99
N VAL A 80 7.54 3.42 -0.10
CA VAL A 80 6.61 2.34 -0.40
C VAL A 80 7.42 1.07 -0.67
N ARG A 81 7.16 0.03 0.10
CA ARG A 81 7.89 -1.23 0.06
C ARG A 81 6.94 -2.38 -0.23
N LEU A 82 7.45 -3.38 -0.93
CA LEU A 82 6.72 -4.61 -1.26
C LEU A 82 7.43 -5.85 -0.70
N GLU A 83 8.65 -5.67 -0.21
CA GLU A 83 9.47 -6.75 0.33
C GLU A 83 9.01 -7.13 1.74
N PRO A 84 8.96 -8.43 2.07
CA PRO A 84 8.53 -8.91 3.38
C PRO A 84 9.52 -8.56 4.50
N LYS A 85 10.80 -8.36 4.15
CA LYS A 85 11.84 -7.99 5.09
C LYS A 85 12.16 -6.51 4.97
N ILE A 86 12.05 -5.82 6.09
CA ILE A 86 12.50 -4.45 6.20
C ILE A 86 14.02 -4.50 6.38
N LEU A 87 14.73 -4.37 5.27
CA LEU A 87 16.14 -4.05 5.35
C LEU A 87 16.22 -2.59 5.82
N MET A 88 16.64 -2.40 7.04
CA MET A 88 17.08 -1.11 7.57
C MET A 88 18.32 -0.70 6.77
N GLY A 89 18.11 -0.28 5.53
CA GLY A 89 19.17 0.34 4.75
C GLY A 89 19.50 1.69 5.37
N GLU A 90 20.74 2.08 5.27
CA GLU A 90 21.34 3.31 5.78
C GLU A 90 20.72 4.61 5.19
N ASN A 91 19.48 4.54 4.73
CA ASN A 91 18.81 5.69 4.14
C ASN A 91 18.16 6.51 5.26
N GLU A 92 18.97 7.38 5.87
CA GLU A 92 18.58 8.27 6.97
C GLU A 92 17.40 9.21 6.63
N GLU A 93 17.06 9.36 5.34
CA GLU A 93 15.97 10.24 4.92
C GLU A 93 14.58 9.64 5.15
N VAL A 94 14.45 8.31 5.13
CA VAL A 94 13.13 7.65 5.22
C VAL A 94 12.78 7.34 6.65
N LYS A 95 11.97 8.19 7.25
CA LYS A 95 11.52 8.08 8.65
C LYS A 95 10.07 7.59 8.79
N SER A 96 9.35 7.50 7.70
CA SER A 96 7.99 6.95 7.64
C SER A 96 7.80 6.26 6.31
N TYR A 97 7.29 5.04 6.32
CA TYR A 97 7.03 4.28 5.11
C TYR A 97 5.83 3.35 5.29
N ILE A 98 5.32 2.86 4.18
CA ILE A 98 4.31 1.80 4.15
C ILE A 98 4.87 0.57 3.45
N ARG A 99 4.41 -0.61 3.88
CA ARG A 99 4.64 -1.89 3.21
C ARG A 99 3.30 -2.47 2.82
N LEU A 100 3.18 -2.93 1.59
CA LEU A 100 2.02 -3.65 1.09
C LEU A 100 2.38 -5.12 0.93
N ALA A 101 1.55 -6.00 1.48
CA ALA A 101 1.69 -7.44 1.34
C ALA A 101 0.31 -8.11 1.15
N PHE A 102 0.33 -9.30 0.55
CA PHE A 102 -0.83 -10.18 0.48
C PHE A 102 -0.58 -11.38 1.38
N ASP A 103 -1.57 -11.74 2.17
CA ASP A 103 -1.49 -12.83 3.12
C ASP A 103 -2.76 -13.66 3.14
N HIS A 104 -2.70 -14.83 3.75
CA HIS A 104 -3.85 -15.71 4.01
C HIS A 104 -4.72 -16.00 2.78
N PHE A 105 -4.10 -16.42 1.67
CA PHE A 105 -4.86 -16.89 0.51
C PHE A 105 -5.62 -18.17 0.84
N THR A 106 -6.94 -18.11 0.76
CA THR A 106 -7.83 -19.24 1.01
C THR A 106 -8.75 -19.48 -0.19
N PRO A 107 -9.20 -20.72 -0.41
CA PRO A 107 -10.21 -20.99 -1.43
C PRO A 107 -11.49 -20.21 -1.14
N SER A 108 -11.99 -19.49 -2.14
CA SER A 108 -13.33 -18.91 -2.09
C SER A 108 -14.40 -19.98 -2.35
N ARG A 109 -15.68 -19.64 -2.17
CA ARG A 109 -16.80 -20.51 -2.52
C ARG A 109 -16.84 -20.87 -4.02
N ASN A 110 -16.23 -20.06 -4.85
CA ASN A 110 -16.12 -20.28 -6.29
C ASN A 110 -14.64 -20.54 -6.63
N ASP A 111 -14.38 -21.67 -7.29
CA ASP A 111 -13.03 -22.12 -7.66
C ASP A 111 -12.25 -21.14 -8.54
N TYR A 112 -12.93 -20.15 -9.15
CA TYR A 112 -12.31 -19.08 -9.94
C TYR A 112 -11.80 -17.93 -9.09
N PHE A 113 -11.98 -17.96 -7.76
CA PHE A 113 -11.60 -16.89 -6.86
C PHE A 113 -10.80 -17.42 -5.69
N ARG A 114 -10.02 -16.51 -5.09
CA ARG A 114 -9.33 -16.70 -3.82
C ARG A 114 -9.65 -15.54 -2.91
N ASP A 115 -9.96 -15.84 -1.67
CA ASP A 115 -10.04 -14.83 -0.63
C ASP A 115 -8.64 -14.61 -0.06
N CYS A 116 -8.27 -13.36 0.18
CA CYS A 116 -6.98 -13.00 0.77
C CYS A 116 -7.13 -11.85 1.77
N ILE A 117 -6.07 -11.67 2.55
CA ILE A 117 -5.87 -10.48 3.37
C ILE A 117 -4.80 -9.62 2.70
N ILE A 118 -5.10 -8.34 2.55
CA ILE A 118 -4.14 -7.33 2.16
C ILE A 118 -3.69 -6.62 3.42
N GLU A 119 -2.41 -6.69 3.70
CA GLU A 119 -1.76 -6.03 4.82
C GLU A 119 -1.06 -4.76 4.36
N ILE A 120 -1.29 -3.67 5.10
CA ILE A 120 -0.59 -2.41 4.90
C ILE A 120 0.05 -2.01 6.22
N ASP A 121 1.34 -2.29 6.34
CA ASP A 121 2.12 -1.83 7.48
C ASP A 121 2.46 -0.36 7.32
N ILE A 122 2.25 0.39 8.37
CA ILE A 122 2.59 1.80 8.49
C ILE A 122 3.65 1.89 9.57
N LEU A 123 4.85 2.26 9.19
CA LEU A 123 5.99 2.32 10.09
C LEU A 123 6.56 3.73 10.13
N CYS A 124 6.78 4.23 11.33
CA CYS A 124 7.30 5.55 11.59
C CYS A 124 8.41 5.49 12.65
N HIS A 125 9.44 6.30 12.47
CA HIS A 125 10.44 6.52 13.50
C HIS A 125 9.82 7.31 14.67
N PRO A 126 10.05 6.92 15.94
CA PRO A 126 9.43 7.56 17.11
C PRO A 126 9.64 9.08 17.18
N GLU A 127 10.79 9.58 16.73
CA GLU A 127 11.10 11.02 16.68
C GLU A 127 10.08 11.83 15.85
N TYR A 128 9.47 11.20 14.83
CA TYR A 128 8.52 11.83 13.93
C TYR A 128 7.08 11.39 14.16
N TRP A 129 6.84 10.67 15.25
CA TRP A 129 5.52 10.15 15.61
C TRP A 129 4.51 11.25 15.90
N ASP A 130 4.89 12.18 16.76
CA ASP A 130 4.05 13.32 17.13
C ASP A 130 4.12 14.41 16.07
N ILE A 131 2.98 14.79 15.53
CA ILE A 131 2.81 15.89 14.56
C ILE A 131 1.99 17.05 15.12
N GLY A 132 2.06 17.23 16.44
CA GLY A 132 1.42 18.32 17.17
C GLY A 132 -0.09 18.15 17.37
N ASN A 133 -0.63 18.91 18.33
CA ASN A 133 -2.06 18.92 18.66
C ASN A 133 -2.65 17.52 18.93
N PHE A 134 -1.93 16.67 19.68
CA PHE A 134 -2.31 15.28 19.98
C PHE A 134 -2.49 14.39 18.74
N ARG A 135 -1.86 14.74 17.62
CA ARG A 135 -1.93 13.98 16.38
C ARG A 135 -0.72 13.06 16.26
N GLN A 136 -0.99 11.82 15.96
CA GLN A 136 0.02 10.80 15.71
C GLN A 136 0.13 10.55 14.21
N ARG A 137 1.35 10.64 13.68
CA ARG A 137 1.62 10.43 12.24
C ARG A 137 1.11 9.09 11.73
N PRO A 138 1.40 7.93 12.35
CA PRO A 138 0.95 6.65 11.82
C PRO A 138 -0.58 6.52 11.84
N ILE A 139 -1.26 7.06 12.85
CA ILE A 139 -2.74 7.08 12.87
C ILE A 139 -3.31 7.96 11.75
N LYS A 140 -2.65 9.09 11.45
CA LYS A 140 -3.08 9.93 10.32
C LYS A 140 -2.88 9.24 8.98
N ILE A 141 -1.74 8.55 8.80
CA ILE A 141 -1.49 7.74 7.60
C ILE A 141 -2.55 6.64 7.49
N ALA A 142 -2.83 5.89 8.58
CA ALA A 142 -3.86 4.87 8.64
C ALA A 142 -5.24 5.41 8.23
N GLY A 143 -5.64 6.56 8.78
CA GLY A 143 -6.91 7.20 8.45
C GLY A 143 -7.04 7.61 6.98
N TYR A 144 -5.97 8.09 6.33
CA TYR A 144 -5.99 8.38 4.89
C TYR A 144 -6.04 7.11 4.05
N ILE A 145 -5.27 6.08 4.42
CA ILE A 145 -5.30 4.78 3.72
C ILE A 145 -6.70 4.19 3.81
N ASP A 146 -7.29 4.12 5.01
CA ASP A 146 -8.62 3.57 5.21
C ASP A 146 -9.68 4.36 4.45
N GLY A 147 -9.66 5.68 4.53
CA GLY A 147 -10.59 6.53 3.78
C GLY A 147 -10.49 6.39 2.25
N ILE A 148 -9.32 5.98 1.73
CA ILE A 148 -9.12 5.75 0.30
C ILE A 148 -9.53 4.34 -0.12
N LEU A 149 -9.28 3.33 0.71
CA LEU A 149 -9.41 1.91 0.32
C LEU A 149 -10.70 1.26 0.81
N ASN A 150 -11.14 1.56 2.02
CA ASN A 150 -12.24 0.85 2.66
C ASN A 150 -13.56 1.04 1.89
N ASN A 151 -14.26 -0.06 1.66
CA ASN A 151 -15.49 -0.13 0.85
C ASN A 151 -15.33 0.35 -0.60
N ASN A 152 -14.10 0.53 -1.08
CA ASN A 152 -13.82 0.90 -2.47
C ASN A 152 -13.56 -0.34 -3.31
N LYS A 153 -14.19 -0.37 -4.48
CA LYS A 153 -13.98 -1.42 -5.48
C LYS A 153 -12.76 -1.06 -6.30
N LEU A 154 -11.82 -2.00 -6.40
CA LEU A 154 -10.67 -1.92 -7.28
C LEU A 154 -10.79 -2.95 -8.39
N SER A 155 -10.29 -2.60 -9.57
CA SER A 155 -10.24 -3.53 -10.69
C SER A 155 -9.32 -4.71 -10.35
N GLY A 156 -9.80 -5.93 -10.57
CA GLY A 156 -9.05 -7.15 -10.25
C GLY A 156 -9.28 -7.72 -8.85
N ILE A 157 -9.42 -6.87 -7.82
CA ILE A 157 -9.48 -7.29 -6.42
C ILE A 157 -10.92 -7.33 -5.86
N GLY A 158 -11.85 -6.64 -6.52
CA GLY A 158 -13.20 -6.46 -5.96
C GLY A 158 -13.25 -5.35 -4.91
N THR A 159 -14.07 -5.52 -3.88
CA THR A 159 -14.24 -4.53 -2.80
C THR A 159 -13.30 -4.85 -1.65
N LEU A 160 -12.53 -3.85 -1.23
CA LEU A 160 -11.70 -3.94 -0.04
C LEU A 160 -12.55 -3.63 1.20
N ASN A 161 -12.56 -4.54 2.15
CA ASN A 161 -13.30 -4.35 3.40
C ASN A 161 -12.32 -4.35 4.57
N PHE A 162 -12.37 -3.31 5.38
CA PHE A 162 -11.54 -3.24 6.59
C PHE A 162 -11.79 -4.44 7.50
N ALA A 163 -10.73 -5.14 7.86
CA ALA A 163 -10.76 -6.34 8.69
C ALA A 163 -10.18 -6.11 10.10
N GLY A 164 -9.30 -5.12 10.25
CA GLY A 164 -8.71 -4.81 11.53
C GLY A 164 -7.45 -3.95 11.42
N MET A 165 -6.98 -3.49 12.58
CA MET A 165 -5.73 -2.77 12.74
C MET A 165 -5.03 -3.25 14.01
N ASN A 166 -3.78 -3.62 13.90
CA ASN A 166 -2.94 -4.05 15.01
C ASN A 166 -1.74 -3.15 15.18
N GLU A 167 -1.28 -3.00 16.42
CA GLU A 167 0.01 -2.35 16.68
C GLU A 167 1.15 -3.21 16.12
N LEU A 168 2.14 -2.54 15.54
CA LEU A 168 3.33 -3.16 14.97
C LEU A 168 4.57 -2.50 15.53
N VAL A 169 5.35 -3.26 16.29
CA VAL A 169 6.64 -2.82 16.83
C VAL A 169 7.71 -3.75 16.26
N LEU A 170 8.60 -3.21 15.46
CA LEU A 170 9.69 -3.98 14.86
C LEU A 170 10.96 -3.90 15.71
N ASP A 171 11.31 -2.69 16.12
CA ASP A 171 12.47 -2.41 16.97
C ASP A 171 12.30 -1.03 17.67
N GLU A 172 13.35 -0.55 18.31
CA GLU A 172 13.35 0.75 19.01
C GLU A 172 13.20 1.97 18.08
N ASN A 173 13.48 1.80 16.78
CA ASN A 173 13.48 2.88 15.80
C ASN A 173 12.24 2.85 14.87
N LEU A 174 11.51 1.73 14.83
CA LEU A 174 10.40 1.53 13.91
C LEU A 174 9.22 0.87 14.58
N CYS A 175 8.14 1.63 14.69
CA CYS A 175 6.87 1.18 15.20
C CYS A 175 5.71 1.82 14.43
N GLY A 176 4.52 1.29 14.58
CA GLY A 176 3.35 1.76 13.88
C GLY A 176 2.16 0.84 13.97
N TYR A 177 1.48 0.64 12.85
CA TYR A 177 0.28 -0.18 12.77
C TYR A 177 0.25 -0.99 11.49
N CYS A 178 -0.33 -2.18 11.55
CA CYS A 178 -0.71 -2.99 10.41
C CYS A 178 -2.22 -2.88 10.20
N LEU A 179 -2.62 -2.34 9.05
CA LEU A 179 -4.00 -2.35 8.57
C LEU A 179 -4.25 -3.61 7.76
N MET A 180 -5.38 -4.26 8.00
CA MET A 180 -5.79 -5.47 7.28
C MET A 180 -7.10 -5.23 6.55
N TYR A 181 -7.15 -5.67 5.29
CA TYR A 181 -8.34 -5.64 4.45
C TYR A 181 -8.61 -7.03 3.89
N THR A 182 -9.86 -7.46 3.92
CA THR A 182 -10.27 -8.64 3.16
C THR A 182 -10.56 -8.27 1.72
N ALA A 183 -10.15 -9.13 0.80
CA ALA A 183 -10.38 -9.00 -0.63
C ALA A 183 -10.59 -10.37 -1.27
N THR A 184 -11.21 -10.37 -2.45
CA THR A 184 -11.42 -11.58 -3.24
C THR A 184 -10.77 -11.39 -4.61
N HIS A 185 -9.73 -12.17 -4.88
CA HIS A 185 -9.03 -12.14 -6.17
C HIS A 185 -9.67 -13.07 -7.18
N GLY A 186 -9.78 -12.62 -8.44
CA GLY A 186 -10.05 -13.47 -9.57
C GLY A 186 -8.82 -14.30 -9.96
N ASN A 187 -9.05 -15.47 -10.53
CA ASN A 187 -8.00 -16.19 -11.25
C ASN A 187 -7.94 -15.61 -12.66
N ASP A 188 -6.88 -14.88 -12.97
CA ASP A 188 -6.65 -14.41 -14.33
C ASP A 188 -6.12 -15.55 -15.19
N ASP A 189 -6.70 -15.70 -16.39
CA ASP A 189 -6.05 -16.46 -17.45
C ASP A 189 -4.84 -15.63 -17.94
N ILE A 190 -3.69 -16.26 -18.06
CA ILE A 190 -2.57 -15.61 -18.74
C ILE A 190 -2.94 -15.54 -20.21
N ILE A 191 -3.30 -14.36 -20.68
CA ILE A 191 -3.39 -14.03 -22.09
C ILE A 191 -2.04 -13.49 -22.47
N GLU A 192 -1.25 -14.26 -23.24
CA GLU A 192 -0.08 -13.70 -23.89
C GLU A 192 -0.56 -12.68 -24.94
N GLU A 193 -0.09 -11.44 -24.84
CA GLU A 193 -0.12 -10.48 -25.95
C GLU A 193 0.93 -10.82 -27.01
#